data_0bb7703aabab3b00673645c00a343444
#
_entry.id   0bb7703aabab3b00673645c00a343444
#
_cell.length_a   1.000
_cell.length_b   1.000
_cell.length_c   1.000
_cell.angle_alpha   90.00
_cell.angle_beta   90.00
_cell.angle_gamma   90.00
#
_symmetry.space_group_name_H-M   'P 1'
#
loop_
_entity.id
_entity.type
_entity.pdbx_description
1 polymer ?
#
loop_
_entity_poly.entity_id
_entity_poly.type
_entity_poly.pdbx_seq_one_letter_code
_entity_poly.pdbx_strand_id
1 'polypeptide(L)'
;MPYFEDINIGDRREMGSFTFTADNIKVFAAKFDPQPFHLDEEAGRKSVFGGLAASGWHVAAANMKLLVANFKREAEEAIARGEKPVVSGPSPGFRELKWLRPVLAGDTVTYASEVIAKRTLDSRPEWGLASFMNTGTNQRGELAFSFIAQGFILRRPVKAG
;
A
#
# COMPACT_ATOMS: atom_id res chain seq x y z
N MET A 1 0.21 -15.63 1.09
CA MET A 1 0.12 -15.09 -0.30
C MET A 1 -0.02 -16.23 -1.29
N PRO A 2 -0.68 -16.05 -2.45
CA PRO A 2 -0.70 -17.02 -3.55
C PRO A 2 0.65 -17.10 -4.27
N TYR A 3 0.90 -18.18 -5.01
CA TYR A 3 1.98 -18.24 -5.97
C TYR A 3 1.70 -17.39 -7.20
N PHE A 4 2.73 -17.10 -8.00
CA PHE A 4 2.60 -16.29 -9.21
C PHE A 4 1.56 -16.85 -10.20
N GLU A 5 1.43 -18.15 -10.29
CA GLU A 5 0.49 -18.85 -11.16
C GLU A 5 -0.98 -18.61 -10.74
N ASP A 6 -1.22 -18.38 -9.45
CA ASP A 6 -2.56 -18.27 -8.85
C ASP A 6 -3.13 -16.85 -8.89
N ILE A 7 -2.30 -15.83 -9.13
CA ILE A 7 -2.78 -14.46 -9.26
C ILE A 7 -3.23 -14.17 -10.70
N ASN A 8 -4.30 -13.40 -10.87
CA ASN A 8 -4.82 -12.99 -12.16
C ASN A 8 -4.85 -11.47 -12.28
N ILE A 9 -4.73 -10.97 -13.52
CA ILE A 9 -4.97 -9.55 -13.80
C ILE A 9 -6.43 -9.24 -13.47
N GLY A 10 -6.65 -8.15 -12.70
CA GLY A 10 -7.95 -7.79 -12.17
C GLY A 10 -8.22 -8.30 -10.75
N ASP A 11 -7.39 -9.21 -10.21
CA ASP A 11 -7.51 -9.61 -8.80
C ASP A 11 -7.33 -8.39 -7.90
N ARG A 12 -8.37 -8.07 -7.14
CA ARG A 12 -8.43 -6.90 -6.25
C ARG A 12 -8.52 -7.34 -4.80
N ARG A 13 -7.72 -6.68 -3.96
CA ARG A 13 -7.70 -6.86 -2.51
C ARG A 13 -7.98 -5.53 -1.83
N GLU A 14 -8.92 -5.50 -0.91
CA GLU A 14 -9.07 -4.42 0.06
C GLU A 14 -8.13 -4.69 1.25
N MET A 15 -7.31 -3.70 1.59
CA MET A 15 -6.27 -3.85 2.61
C MET A 15 -6.72 -3.36 3.98
N GLY A 16 -7.86 -2.67 4.04
CA GLY A 16 -8.40 -2.03 5.24
C GLY A 16 -8.24 -0.52 5.21
N SER A 17 -8.59 0.12 6.33
CA SER A 17 -8.66 1.58 6.45
C SER A 17 -7.70 2.11 7.51
N PHE A 18 -7.29 3.36 7.35
CA PHE A 18 -6.49 4.10 8.32
C PHE A 18 -7.09 5.49 8.55
N THR A 19 -7.31 5.84 9.82
CA THR A 19 -7.82 7.16 10.20
C THR A 19 -6.66 8.08 10.55
N PHE A 20 -6.60 9.22 9.88
CA PHE A 20 -5.60 10.26 10.07
C PHE A 20 -6.07 11.23 11.15
N THR A 21 -5.70 10.97 12.40
CA THR A 21 -5.99 11.88 13.52
C THR A 21 -4.98 13.03 13.53
N ALA A 22 -5.34 14.16 14.15
CA ALA A 22 -4.41 15.28 14.32
C ALA A 22 -3.09 14.82 14.99
N ASP A 23 -3.19 13.95 15.99
CA ASP A 23 -2.03 13.47 16.74
C ASP A 23 -1.10 12.62 15.87
N ASN A 24 -1.63 11.62 15.12
CA ASN A 24 -0.77 10.78 14.30
C ASN A 24 -0.17 11.52 13.10
N ILE A 25 -0.88 12.53 12.56
CA ILE A 25 -0.34 13.42 11.54
C ILE A 25 0.87 14.19 12.08
N LYS A 26 0.73 14.84 13.23
CA LYS A 26 1.81 15.63 13.85
C LYS A 26 2.99 14.75 14.25
N VAL A 27 2.75 13.58 14.83
CA VAL A 27 3.80 12.63 15.22
C VAL A 27 4.61 12.15 14.02
N PHE A 28 3.96 11.84 12.91
CA PHE A 28 4.66 11.47 11.67
C PHE A 28 5.44 12.66 11.11
N ALA A 29 4.78 13.81 10.99
CA ALA A 29 5.37 15.01 10.40
C ALA A 29 6.59 15.50 11.17
N ALA A 30 6.55 15.52 12.49
CA ALA A 30 7.67 15.94 13.31
C ALA A 30 8.95 15.11 13.07
N LYS A 31 8.81 13.86 12.66
CA LYS A 31 9.93 12.94 12.39
C LYS A 31 10.42 12.95 10.95
N PHE A 32 9.50 13.12 9.97
CA PHE A 32 9.78 12.80 8.58
C PHE A 32 9.44 13.92 7.59
N ASP A 33 8.56 14.86 7.94
CA ASP A 33 8.13 15.94 7.05
C ASP A 33 7.64 17.17 7.85
N PRO A 34 8.57 17.89 8.54
CA PRO A 34 8.21 18.91 9.52
C PRO A 34 7.78 20.25 8.87
N GLN A 35 6.89 20.19 7.90
CA GLN A 35 6.32 21.37 7.29
C GLN A 35 5.18 21.94 8.17
N PRO A 36 5.03 23.29 8.29
CA PRO A 36 4.08 23.89 9.22
C PRO A 36 2.64 23.38 9.09
N PHE A 37 2.15 23.16 7.89
CA PHE A 37 0.78 22.71 7.62
C PHE A 37 0.53 21.23 7.95
N HIS A 38 1.57 20.49 8.34
CA HIS A 38 1.49 19.13 8.89
C HIS A 38 1.67 19.09 10.41
N LEU A 39 2.13 20.18 11.02
CA LEU A 39 2.45 20.28 12.45
C LEU A 39 1.46 21.09 13.28
N ASP A 40 0.81 22.08 12.65
CA ASP A 40 -0.02 23.05 13.35
C ASP A 40 -1.34 23.27 12.61
N GLU A 41 -2.47 23.25 13.35
CA GLU A 41 -3.79 23.41 12.78
C GLU A 41 -4.02 24.80 12.18
N GLU A 42 -3.48 25.85 12.79
CA GLU A 42 -3.63 27.22 12.31
C GLU A 42 -2.85 27.44 11.02
N ALA A 43 -1.61 26.91 10.97
CA ALA A 43 -0.80 26.91 9.76
C ALA A 43 -1.48 26.09 8.66
N GLY A 44 -2.06 24.93 9.00
CA GLY A 44 -2.83 24.11 8.07
C GLY A 44 -4.04 24.84 7.49
N ARG A 45 -4.84 25.50 8.34
CA ARG A 45 -6.00 26.29 7.89
C ARG A 45 -5.63 27.44 6.95
N LYS A 46 -4.48 28.09 7.19
CA LYS A 46 -3.97 29.18 6.34
C LYS A 46 -3.28 28.71 5.06
N SER A 47 -3.00 27.41 4.95
CA SER A 47 -2.36 26.81 3.78
C SER A 47 -3.37 26.54 2.66
N VAL A 48 -2.84 26.12 1.50
CA VAL A 48 -3.66 25.68 0.35
C VAL A 48 -4.53 24.45 0.67
N PHE A 49 -4.27 23.75 1.78
CA PHE A 49 -5.03 22.57 2.19
C PHE A 49 -6.30 22.91 2.97
N GLY A 50 -6.37 24.09 3.59
CA GLY A 50 -7.53 24.54 4.35
C GLY A 50 -7.75 23.83 5.69
N GLY A 51 -6.77 23.05 6.15
CA GLY A 51 -6.79 22.29 7.40
C GLY A 51 -5.46 21.60 7.67
N LEU A 52 -5.31 20.99 8.86
CA LEU A 52 -4.15 20.18 9.19
C LEU A 52 -4.11 18.96 8.25
N ALA A 53 -3.12 18.92 7.36
CA ALA A 53 -2.99 17.90 6.33
C ALA A 53 -1.98 16.83 6.76
N ALA A 54 -2.25 15.57 6.43
CA ALA A 54 -1.25 14.52 6.51
C ALA A 54 -0.19 14.71 5.42
N SER A 55 1.08 14.45 5.76
CA SER A 55 2.12 14.32 4.75
C SER A 55 1.75 13.24 3.73
N GLY A 56 2.01 13.48 2.46
CA GLY A 56 1.82 12.47 1.43
C GLY A 56 2.59 11.18 1.73
N TRP A 57 3.77 11.29 2.34
CA TRP A 57 4.55 10.12 2.80
C TRP A 57 3.89 9.39 3.96
N HIS A 58 3.14 10.10 4.82
CA HIS A 58 2.33 9.44 5.85
C HIS A 58 1.20 8.61 5.22
N VAL A 59 0.55 9.15 4.19
CA VAL A 59 -0.49 8.42 3.44
C VAL A 59 0.09 7.16 2.78
N ALA A 60 1.27 7.26 2.18
CA ALA A 60 1.98 6.11 1.61
C ALA A 60 2.44 5.10 2.68
N ALA A 61 2.92 5.56 3.83
CA ALA A 61 3.33 4.70 4.94
C ALA A 61 2.15 3.93 5.55
N ALA A 62 0.97 4.55 5.64
CA ALA A 62 -0.26 3.89 6.09
C ALA A 62 -0.66 2.75 5.12
N ASN A 63 -0.55 2.96 3.80
CA ASN A 63 -0.73 1.91 2.80
C ASN A 63 0.22 0.72 3.06
N MET A 64 1.51 0.99 3.23
CA MET A 64 2.52 -0.05 3.49
C MET A 64 2.23 -0.80 4.79
N LYS A 65 1.86 -0.11 5.87
CA LYS A 65 1.48 -0.72 7.14
C LYS A 65 0.35 -1.74 6.96
N LEU A 66 -0.70 -1.37 6.23
CA LEU A 66 -1.84 -2.24 5.98
C LEU A 66 -1.48 -3.41 5.06
N LEU A 67 -0.68 -3.17 4.02
CA LEU A 67 -0.19 -4.23 3.13
C LEU A 67 0.58 -5.31 3.90
N VAL A 68 1.53 -4.89 4.73
CA VAL A 68 2.34 -5.83 5.54
C VAL A 68 1.47 -6.58 6.56
N ALA A 69 0.50 -5.90 7.19
CA ALA A 69 -0.44 -6.54 8.10
C ALA A 69 -1.29 -7.62 7.39
N ASN A 70 -1.71 -7.37 6.14
CA ASN A 70 -2.41 -8.36 5.33
C ASN A 70 -1.53 -9.57 5.00
N PHE A 71 -0.27 -9.35 4.62
CA PHE A 71 0.66 -10.45 4.35
C PHE A 71 0.88 -11.33 5.60
N LYS A 72 1.02 -10.71 6.76
CA LYS A 72 1.17 -11.43 8.03
C LYS A 72 -0.06 -12.28 8.33
N ARG A 73 -1.26 -11.71 8.23
CA ARG A 73 -2.52 -12.44 8.43
C ARG A 73 -2.64 -13.64 7.50
N GLU A 74 -2.38 -13.47 6.20
CA GLU A 74 -2.43 -14.57 5.23
C GLU A 74 -1.43 -15.67 5.53
N ALA A 75 -0.24 -15.31 6.00
CA ALA A 75 0.76 -16.30 6.42
C ALA A 75 0.28 -17.10 7.64
N GLU A 76 -0.30 -16.43 8.64
CA GLU A 76 -0.87 -17.06 9.84
C GLU A 76 -2.03 -17.99 9.48
N GLU A 77 -2.92 -17.58 8.57
CA GLU A 77 -4.03 -18.39 8.07
C GLU A 77 -3.54 -19.63 7.30
N ALA A 78 -2.50 -19.49 6.47
CA ALA A 78 -1.89 -20.63 5.77
C ALA A 78 -1.31 -21.65 6.75
N ILE A 79 -0.57 -21.19 7.75
CA ILE A 79 -0.01 -22.06 8.80
C ILE A 79 -1.15 -22.78 9.56
N ALA A 80 -2.23 -22.09 9.89
CA ALA A 80 -3.38 -22.70 10.57
C ALA A 80 -4.05 -23.81 9.74
N ARG A 81 -3.97 -23.74 8.39
CA ARG A 81 -4.43 -24.80 7.48
C ARG A 81 -3.39 -25.92 7.25
N GLY A 82 -2.23 -25.86 7.91
CA GLY A 82 -1.14 -26.81 7.69
C GLY A 82 -0.37 -26.57 6.38
N GLU A 83 -0.53 -25.40 5.75
CA GLU A 83 0.14 -25.03 4.50
C GLU A 83 1.44 -24.27 4.78
N LYS A 84 2.41 -24.38 3.87
CA LYS A 84 3.62 -23.56 3.92
C LYS A 84 3.30 -22.17 3.38
N PRO A 85 3.51 -21.07 4.15
CA PRO A 85 3.28 -19.72 3.66
C PRO A 85 4.15 -19.40 2.45
N VAL A 86 3.54 -18.81 1.42
CA VAL A 86 4.28 -18.27 0.27
C VAL A 86 4.81 -16.90 0.64
N VAL A 87 6.11 -16.68 0.48
CA VAL A 87 6.78 -15.42 0.78
C VAL A 87 6.91 -14.60 -0.51
N SER A 88 6.56 -13.32 -0.47
CA SER A 88 6.87 -12.40 -1.56
C SER A 88 8.33 -11.97 -1.50
N GLY A 89 8.91 -11.74 -2.66
CA GLY A 89 10.21 -11.11 -2.77
C GLY A 89 10.15 -9.59 -2.55
N PRO A 90 11.30 -8.90 -2.61
CA PRO A 90 11.36 -7.45 -2.49
C PRO A 90 10.65 -6.78 -3.67
N SER A 91 10.26 -5.52 -3.46
CA SER A 91 9.81 -4.65 -4.54
C SER A 91 11.02 -4.03 -5.25
N PRO A 92 11.13 -4.11 -6.56
CA PRO A 92 12.18 -3.40 -7.30
C PRO A 92 11.89 -1.89 -7.43
N GLY A 93 10.72 -1.43 -7.03
CA GLY A 93 10.34 -0.02 -7.05
C GLY A 93 8.88 0.22 -7.34
N PHE A 94 8.58 1.48 -7.55
CA PHE A 94 7.22 1.96 -7.87
C PHE A 94 7.27 3.08 -8.90
N ARG A 95 6.13 3.40 -9.50
CA ARG A 95 5.96 4.51 -10.44
C ARG A 95 4.58 5.13 -10.31
N GLU A 96 4.41 6.31 -10.92
CA GLU A 96 3.14 7.03 -11.00
C GLU A 96 2.50 7.31 -9.63
N LEU A 97 3.35 7.64 -8.65
CA LEU A 97 2.89 8.06 -7.34
C LEU A 97 2.16 9.40 -7.46
N LYS A 98 0.91 9.44 -6.99
CA LYS A 98 0.04 10.63 -7.05
C LYS A 98 -0.67 10.83 -5.72
N TRP A 99 -0.59 12.05 -5.22
CA TRP A 99 -1.46 12.58 -4.16
C TRP A 99 -2.52 13.45 -4.83
N LEU A 100 -3.68 12.88 -5.06
CA LEU A 100 -4.74 13.48 -5.87
C LEU A 100 -5.61 14.44 -5.08
N ARG A 101 -5.69 14.24 -3.77
CA ARG A 101 -6.42 15.10 -2.83
C ARG A 101 -5.67 15.15 -1.50
N PRO A 102 -5.74 16.29 -0.77
CA PRO A 102 -5.22 16.32 0.59
C PRO A 102 -6.01 15.36 1.48
N VAL A 103 -5.30 14.70 2.38
CA VAL A 103 -5.87 13.93 3.48
C VAL A 103 -5.76 14.79 4.72
N LEU A 104 -6.89 15.20 5.27
CA LEU A 104 -6.96 16.11 6.41
C LEU A 104 -7.16 15.33 7.73
N ALA A 105 -6.89 16.02 8.84
CA ALA A 105 -7.18 15.47 10.16
C ALA A 105 -8.67 15.10 10.28
N GLY A 106 -8.94 13.86 10.71
CA GLY A 106 -10.28 13.26 10.76
C GLY A 106 -10.64 12.42 9.54
N ASP A 107 -9.91 12.50 8.42
CA ASP A 107 -10.17 11.66 7.28
C ASP A 107 -9.79 10.19 7.55
N THR A 108 -10.60 9.30 7.01
CA THR A 108 -10.32 7.86 6.98
C THR A 108 -10.13 7.43 5.53
N VAL A 109 -8.98 6.84 5.24
CA VAL A 109 -8.62 6.35 3.91
C VAL A 109 -8.67 4.83 3.89
N THR A 110 -9.47 4.27 2.98
CA THR A 110 -9.53 2.83 2.68
C THR A 110 -8.59 2.53 1.52
N TYR A 111 -7.72 1.55 1.72
CA TYR A 111 -6.70 1.17 0.75
C TYR A 111 -7.06 -0.13 0.04
N ALA A 112 -6.75 -0.18 -1.25
CA ALA A 112 -6.91 -1.38 -2.06
C ALA A 112 -5.71 -1.55 -3.01
N SER A 113 -5.50 -2.80 -3.43
CA SER A 113 -4.47 -3.18 -4.38
C SER A 113 -5.08 -4.08 -5.46
N GLU A 114 -4.76 -3.83 -6.72
CA GLU A 114 -5.25 -4.58 -7.87
C GLU A 114 -4.09 -5.01 -8.77
N VAL A 115 -4.07 -6.26 -9.20
CA VAL A 115 -3.09 -6.78 -10.15
C VAL A 115 -3.41 -6.23 -11.54
N ILE A 116 -2.51 -5.41 -12.10
CA ILE A 116 -2.71 -4.79 -13.41
C ILE A 116 -1.83 -5.37 -14.51
N ALA A 117 -0.76 -6.07 -14.13
CA ALA A 117 0.10 -6.79 -15.08
C ALA A 117 0.90 -7.87 -14.35
N LYS A 118 1.27 -8.93 -15.08
CA LYS A 118 2.23 -9.92 -14.59
C LYS A 118 3.05 -10.50 -15.74
N ARG A 119 4.30 -10.88 -15.46
CA ARG A 119 5.19 -11.53 -16.43
C ARG A 119 6.20 -12.44 -15.74
N THR A 120 6.66 -13.44 -16.44
CA THR A 120 7.80 -14.27 -16.05
C THR A 120 9.11 -13.54 -16.25
N LEU A 121 10.16 -14.05 -15.64
CA LEU A 121 11.51 -13.50 -15.73
C LEU A 121 12.48 -14.62 -16.18
N ASP A 122 13.10 -14.46 -17.35
CA ASP A 122 14.05 -15.46 -17.88
C ASP A 122 15.31 -15.54 -17.01
N SER A 123 15.75 -14.40 -16.47
CA SER A 123 16.93 -14.31 -15.60
C SER A 123 16.70 -14.84 -14.17
N ARG A 124 15.45 -15.05 -13.78
CA ARG A 124 15.04 -15.54 -12.45
C ARG A 124 13.80 -16.41 -12.57
N PRO A 125 13.95 -17.65 -13.08
CA PRO A 125 12.79 -18.49 -13.43
C PRO A 125 11.93 -18.90 -12.23
N GLU A 126 12.47 -18.83 -11.01
CA GLU A 126 11.75 -19.08 -9.76
C GLU A 126 10.85 -17.90 -9.33
N TRP A 127 10.95 -16.75 -10.00
CA TRP A 127 10.16 -15.55 -9.71
C TRP A 127 9.33 -15.11 -10.92
N GLY A 128 8.14 -14.63 -10.66
CA GLY A 128 7.41 -13.76 -11.56
C GLY A 128 7.43 -12.32 -11.06
N LEU A 129 7.24 -11.36 -11.94
CA LEU A 129 7.06 -9.95 -11.61
C LEU A 129 5.61 -9.57 -11.83
N ALA A 130 4.97 -9.04 -10.81
CA ALA A 130 3.62 -8.48 -10.90
C ALA A 130 3.64 -6.97 -10.65
N SER A 131 2.73 -6.25 -11.32
CA SER A 131 2.47 -4.83 -11.09
C SER A 131 1.12 -4.67 -10.44
N PHE A 132 1.06 -3.83 -9.41
CA PHE A 132 -0.11 -3.61 -8.59
C PHE A 132 -0.48 -2.14 -8.60
N MET A 133 -1.71 -1.81 -9.00
CA MET A 133 -2.30 -0.50 -8.77
C MET A 133 -2.75 -0.43 -7.32
N ASN A 134 -2.11 0.42 -6.54
CA ASN A 134 -2.51 0.70 -5.17
C ASN A 134 -3.29 2.01 -5.13
N THR A 135 -4.39 2.02 -4.41
CA THR A 135 -5.29 3.16 -4.30
C THR A 135 -5.65 3.42 -2.84
N GLY A 136 -5.86 4.68 -2.52
CA GLY A 136 -6.43 5.13 -1.24
C GLY A 136 -7.64 6.03 -1.49
N THR A 137 -8.80 5.62 -1.01
CA THR A 137 -10.08 6.34 -1.18
C THR A 137 -10.56 6.82 0.18
N ASN A 138 -10.93 8.11 0.27
CA ASN A 138 -11.41 8.67 1.52
C ASN A 138 -12.86 8.24 1.83
N GLN A 139 -13.37 8.60 3.02
CA GLN A 139 -14.73 8.25 3.47
C GLN A 139 -15.86 8.85 2.61
N ARG A 140 -15.53 9.78 1.70
CA ARG A 140 -16.49 10.37 0.75
C ARG A 140 -16.51 9.63 -0.61
N GLY A 141 -15.73 8.54 -0.74
CA GLY A 141 -15.58 7.81 -2.00
C GLY A 141 -14.63 8.48 -3.01
N GLU A 142 -13.84 9.45 -2.59
CA GLU A 142 -12.93 10.19 -3.47
C GLU A 142 -11.53 9.57 -3.44
N LEU A 143 -10.95 9.34 -4.62
CA LEU A 143 -9.58 8.87 -4.76
C LEU A 143 -8.60 9.96 -4.31
N ALA A 144 -7.87 9.70 -3.22
CA ALA A 144 -6.92 10.63 -2.64
C ALA A 144 -5.47 10.28 -2.97
N PHE A 145 -5.17 9.00 -3.21
CA PHE A 145 -3.83 8.48 -3.35
C PHE A 145 -3.78 7.32 -4.34
N SER A 146 -2.74 7.25 -5.17
CA SER A 146 -2.50 6.10 -6.03
C SER A 146 -1.02 5.96 -6.40
N PHE A 147 -0.57 4.73 -6.65
CA PHE A 147 0.72 4.43 -7.26
C PHE A 147 0.74 3.01 -7.82
N ILE A 148 1.66 2.73 -8.72
CA ILE A 148 1.90 1.39 -9.25
C ILE A 148 3.16 0.84 -8.58
N ALA A 149 3.00 -0.19 -7.76
CA ALA A 149 4.11 -0.97 -7.20
C ALA A 149 4.44 -2.16 -8.08
N GLN A 150 5.69 -2.62 -8.01
CA GLN A 150 6.11 -3.91 -8.56
C GLN A 150 6.53 -4.83 -7.41
N GLY A 151 6.30 -6.13 -7.56
CA GLY A 151 6.69 -7.13 -6.58
C GLY A 151 7.14 -8.42 -7.23
N PHE A 152 8.20 -9.01 -6.70
CA PHE A 152 8.59 -10.37 -7.05
C PHE A 152 7.67 -11.35 -6.30
N ILE A 153 7.03 -12.25 -7.05
CA ILE A 153 6.14 -13.27 -6.52
C ILE A 153 6.77 -14.64 -6.81
N LEU A 154 6.86 -15.49 -5.79
CA LEU A 154 7.44 -16.83 -5.93
C LEU A 154 6.58 -17.66 -6.88
N ARG A 155 7.22 -18.37 -7.78
CA ARG A 155 6.58 -19.36 -8.66
C ARG A 155 6.52 -20.73 -8.00
N ARG A 156 5.55 -21.54 -8.43
CA ARG A 156 5.50 -22.94 -7.99
C ARG A 156 6.77 -23.66 -8.42
N PRO A 157 7.39 -24.44 -7.53
CA PRO A 157 8.49 -25.31 -7.93
C PRO A 157 8.03 -26.24 -9.05
N VAL A 158 8.79 -26.29 -10.15
CA VAL A 158 8.57 -27.31 -11.19
C VAL A 158 8.92 -28.64 -10.53
N LYS A 159 7.97 -29.56 -10.47
CA LYS A 159 8.29 -30.94 -10.06
C LYS A 159 9.35 -31.48 -11.02
N ALA A 160 10.54 -31.78 -10.50
CA ALA A 160 11.51 -32.55 -11.27
C ALA A 160 10.83 -33.87 -11.62
N GLY A 161 10.63 -34.11 -12.92
CA GLY A 161 10.13 -35.38 -13.43
C GLY A 161 11.11 -36.49 -13.23
#